data_f6343541751602fb451dd72d310f221f
#
_entry.id   f6343541751602fb451dd72d310f221f
#
_cell.length_a   1.000
_cell.length_b   1.000
_cell.length_c   1.000
_cell.angle_alpha   90.00
_cell.angle_beta   90.00
_cell.angle_gamma   90.00
#
_symmetry.space_group_name_H-M   'P 1'
#
loop_
_entity.id
_entity.type
_entity.pdbx_description
1 polymer ?
#
loop_
_entity_poly.entity_id
_entity_poly.type
_entity_poly.pdbx_seq_one_letter_code
_entity_poly.pdbx_strand_id
1 'polypeptide(L)'
;MGRLRRRALRVAVAAALAAALAACATTPPDGDVVHVVQRGENLYRISLHYGVPVDRLIRANRIDDVHALEVGQTLRVPGSRRTPPKAALAPLVADAGPPGSRTISLRDTGLRFEWPLRGRVSSAFGARGRDDHQGIDIPAQEGAPIVAAESGRVIHSGARLGDYGNVVIVKHAGRYLTVYAHNRRNLVDRGDFVEKGEVIAQVGETGNASGPHLHFEIRRDRLAQDPQLYLP
;
A
#
# COMPACT_ATOMS: atom_id res chain seq x y z
N MET A 1 -33.51 60.26 -18.40
CA MET A 1 -33.46 58.87 -18.89
C MET A 1 -32.25 58.05 -18.47
N GLY A 2 -31.33 58.53 -17.62
CA GLY A 2 -30.08 57.87 -17.27
C GLY A 2 -30.02 57.08 -15.97
N ARG A 3 -31.01 57.15 -15.10
CA ARG A 3 -30.94 56.52 -13.76
C ARG A 3 -31.63 55.14 -13.62
N LEU A 4 -32.58 54.82 -14.48
CA LEU A 4 -33.25 53.52 -14.49
C LEU A 4 -32.40 52.40 -15.12
N ARG A 5 -31.57 52.72 -16.12
CA ARG A 5 -30.72 51.70 -16.77
C ARG A 5 -29.58 51.20 -15.89
N ARG A 6 -29.09 51.97 -14.92
CA ARG A 6 -28.00 51.59 -14.02
C ARG A 6 -28.46 50.67 -12.87
N ARG A 7 -29.74 50.67 -12.49
CA ARG A 7 -30.30 49.78 -11.47
C ARG A 7 -30.58 48.38 -12.01
N ALA A 8 -31.04 48.25 -13.25
CA ALA A 8 -31.29 46.97 -13.90
C ALA A 8 -30.00 46.16 -14.13
N LEU A 9 -28.89 46.85 -14.46
CA LEU A 9 -27.61 46.19 -14.70
C LEU A 9 -26.96 45.65 -13.38
N ARG A 10 -27.18 46.33 -12.25
CA ARG A 10 -26.64 45.87 -10.95
C ARG A 10 -27.39 44.67 -10.36
N VAL A 11 -28.68 44.54 -10.66
CA VAL A 11 -29.48 43.39 -10.20
C VAL A 11 -29.16 42.15 -11.05
N ALA A 12 -28.91 42.32 -12.35
CA ALA A 12 -28.55 41.20 -13.22
C ALA A 12 -27.15 40.60 -12.91
N VAL A 13 -26.18 41.43 -12.49
CA VAL A 13 -24.82 40.95 -12.11
C VAL A 13 -24.84 40.25 -10.78
N ALA A 14 -25.66 40.68 -9.80
CA ALA A 14 -25.82 40.03 -8.52
C ALA A 14 -26.52 38.65 -8.64
N ALA A 15 -27.49 38.50 -9.52
CA ALA A 15 -28.16 37.24 -9.81
C ALA A 15 -27.25 36.22 -10.53
N ALA A 16 -26.34 36.68 -11.38
CA ALA A 16 -25.40 35.81 -12.08
C ALA A 16 -24.28 35.29 -11.16
N LEU A 17 -23.89 36.02 -10.11
CA LEU A 17 -22.89 35.59 -9.15
C LEU A 17 -23.45 34.60 -8.11
N ALA A 18 -24.74 34.64 -7.81
CA ALA A 18 -25.41 33.70 -6.93
C ALA A 18 -25.67 32.34 -7.57
N ALA A 19 -25.79 32.27 -8.90
CA ALA A 19 -25.97 31.03 -9.65
C ALA A 19 -24.68 30.24 -9.83
N ALA A 20 -23.49 30.85 -9.68
CA ALA A 20 -22.20 30.17 -9.83
C ALA A 20 -21.72 29.42 -8.57
N LEU A 21 -22.36 29.60 -7.42
CA LEU A 21 -22.01 28.93 -6.16
C LEU A 21 -22.89 27.72 -5.83
N ALA A 22 -23.87 27.40 -6.68
CA ALA A 22 -24.77 26.25 -6.50
C ALA A 22 -24.38 25.01 -7.32
N ALA A 23 -23.24 25.02 -8.01
CA ALA A 23 -22.80 23.88 -8.80
C ALA A 23 -21.58 23.25 -8.16
N CYS A 24 -21.81 22.29 -7.28
CA CYS A 24 -21.04 21.04 -7.03
C CYS A 24 -21.38 20.42 -5.68
N ALA A 25 -22.67 20.35 -5.33
CA ALA A 25 -23.11 19.28 -4.44
C ALA A 25 -23.63 18.16 -5.35
N THR A 26 -22.73 17.46 -6.05
CA THR A 26 -23.09 16.18 -6.65
C THR A 26 -23.34 15.22 -5.49
N THR A 27 -24.60 15.02 -5.16
CA THR A 27 -25.03 13.92 -4.33
C THR A 27 -24.40 12.66 -4.90
N PRO A 28 -23.66 11.86 -4.11
CA PRO A 28 -23.10 10.62 -4.64
C PRO A 28 -24.25 9.76 -5.15
N PRO A 29 -24.06 9.05 -6.28
CA PRO A 29 -25.10 8.14 -6.79
C PRO A 29 -25.48 7.14 -5.69
N ASP A 30 -26.75 6.81 -5.62
CA ASP A 30 -27.34 5.90 -4.61
C ASP A 30 -26.45 4.67 -4.42
N GLY A 31 -25.93 4.49 -3.20
CA GLY A 31 -25.08 3.39 -2.82
C GLY A 31 -23.59 3.71 -2.59
N ASP A 32 -23.16 4.95 -2.79
CA ASP A 32 -21.79 5.36 -2.45
C ASP A 32 -21.71 5.79 -0.98
N VAL A 33 -20.65 5.35 -0.32
CA VAL A 33 -20.32 5.71 1.06
C VAL A 33 -19.07 6.56 1.06
N VAL A 34 -19.01 7.53 1.97
CA VAL A 34 -17.82 8.33 2.23
C VAL A 34 -17.07 7.73 3.42
N HIS A 35 -15.79 7.40 3.21
CA HIS A 35 -14.88 6.89 4.23
C HIS A 35 -13.80 7.93 4.52
N VAL A 36 -13.52 8.16 5.80
CA VAL A 36 -12.39 8.99 6.24
C VAL A 36 -11.28 8.05 6.69
N VAL A 37 -10.13 8.13 6.00
CA VAL A 37 -8.97 7.27 6.26
C VAL A 37 -8.51 7.44 7.70
N GLN A 38 -8.45 6.35 8.44
CA GLN A 38 -8.01 6.29 9.82
C GLN A 38 -6.54 5.88 9.90
N ARG A 39 -5.93 6.14 11.06
CA ARG A 39 -4.54 5.73 11.31
C ARG A 39 -4.37 4.22 11.17
N GLY A 40 -3.43 3.81 10.30
CA GLY A 40 -3.13 2.41 10.03
C GLY A 40 -4.01 1.75 8.97
N GLU A 41 -4.92 2.50 8.35
CA GLU A 41 -5.66 2.00 7.21
C GLU A 41 -4.87 2.16 5.91
N ASN A 42 -5.12 1.26 4.98
CA ASN A 42 -4.69 1.34 3.59
C ASN A 42 -5.88 1.00 2.69
N LEU A 43 -5.73 1.24 1.39
CA LEU A 43 -6.81 0.98 0.42
C LEU A 43 -7.32 -0.46 0.47
N TYR A 44 -6.42 -1.42 0.70
CA TYR A 44 -6.80 -2.83 0.79
C TYR A 44 -7.71 -3.11 2.00
N ARG A 45 -7.37 -2.59 3.19
CA ARG A 45 -8.22 -2.73 4.38
C ARG A 45 -9.58 -2.08 4.20
N ILE A 46 -9.59 -0.89 3.58
CA ILE A 46 -10.81 -0.18 3.24
C ILE A 46 -11.63 -1.01 2.23
N SER A 47 -10.98 -1.60 1.22
CA SER A 47 -11.63 -2.48 0.24
C SER A 47 -12.27 -3.71 0.88
N LEU A 48 -11.57 -4.39 1.79
CA LEU A 48 -12.10 -5.52 2.54
C LEU A 48 -13.26 -5.13 3.44
N HIS A 49 -13.12 -3.99 4.15
CA HIS A 49 -14.17 -3.51 5.05
C HIS A 49 -15.48 -3.27 4.31
N TYR A 50 -15.39 -2.67 3.13
CA TYR A 50 -16.57 -2.35 2.32
C TYR A 50 -16.97 -3.41 1.30
N GLY A 51 -16.13 -4.41 1.08
CA GLY A 51 -16.32 -5.43 0.05
C GLY A 51 -16.24 -4.85 -1.37
N VAL A 52 -15.42 -3.84 -1.57
CA VAL A 52 -15.23 -3.14 -2.85
C VAL A 52 -13.81 -3.35 -3.34
N PRO A 53 -13.58 -3.82 -4.57
CA PRO A 53 -12.24 -4.05 -5.10
C PRO A 53 -11.35 -2.80 -5.04
N VAL A 54 -10.05 -2.98 -4.72
CA VAL A 54 -9.08 -1.88 -4.56
C VAL A 54 -8.98 -1.02 -5.81
N ASP A 55 -8.97 -1.63 -6.99
CA ASP A 55 -8.92 -0.94 -8.28
C ASP A 55 -10.14 -0.03 -8.51
N ARG A 56 -11.30 -0.42 -7.99
CA ARG A 56 -12.51 0.41 -8.02
C ARG A 56 -12.39 1.62 -7.09
N LEU A 57 -11.78 1.46 -5.89
CA LEU A 57 -11.48 2.57 -4.99
C LEU A 57 -10.48 3.55 -5.62
N ILE A 58 -9.43 3.03 -6.24
CA ILE A 58 -8.42 3.83 -6.95
C ILE A 58 -9.08 4.70 -8.02
N ARG A 59 -9.86 4.07 -8.92
CA ARG A 59 -10.54 4.81 -10.00
C ARG A 59 -11.56 5.83 -9.50
N ALA A 60 -12.34 5.46 -8.46
CA ALA A 60 -13.38 6.32 -7.92
C ALA A 60 -12.81 7.59 -7.26
N ASN A 61 -11.58 7.53 -6.75
CA ASN A 61 -10.93 8.61 -6.01
C ASN A 61 -9.73 9.23 -6.75
N ARG A 62 -9.42 8.78 -7.98
CA ARG A 62 -8.28 9.24 -8.78
C ARG A 62 -6.96 9.17 -7.99
N ILE A 63 -6.74 8.03 -7.33
CA ILE A 63 -5.55 7.84 -6.51
C ILE A 63 -4.40 7.41 -7.41
N ASP A 64 -3.38 8.26 -7.52
CA ASP A 64 -2.19 7.98 -8.32
C ASP A 64 -1.15 7.17 -7.53
N ASP A 65 -1.05 7.39 -6.21
CA ASP A 65 -0.20 6.62 -5.30
C ASP A 65 -1.02 6.07 -4.13
N VAL A 66 -1.24 4.76 -4.14
CA VAL A 66 -1.98 4.04 -3.08
C VAL A 66 -1.28 4.07 -1.72
N HIS A 67 0.00 4.43 -1.69
CA HIS A 67 0.78 4.55 -0.46
C HIS A 67 0.81 5.98 0.10
N ALA A 68 0.29 6.95 -0.66
CA ALA A 68 0.19 8.35 -0.25
C ALA A 68 -1.13 8.67 0.44
N LEU A 69 -1.89 7.66 0.91
CA LEU A 69 -3.09 7.91 1.70
C LEU A 69 -2.76 8.61 3.00
N GLU A 70 -3.40 9.73 3.23
CA GLU A 70 -3.23 10.52 4.45
C GLU A 70 -4.35 10.24 5.45
N VAL A 71 -4.01 10.22 6.74
CA VAL A 71 -5.01 10.14 7.81
C VAL A 71 -5.89 11.38 7.75
N GLY A 72 -7.22 11.17 7.71
CA GLY A 72 -8.20 12.22 7.49
C GLY A 72 -8.58 12.43 6.03
N GLN A 73 -7.88 11.82 5.08
CA GLN A 73 -8.28 11.84 3.68
C GLN A 73 -9.66 11.23 3.50
N THR A 74 -10.50 11.88 2.69
CA THR A 74 -11.84 11.40 2.39
C THR A 74 -11.84 10.59 1.11
N LEU A 75 -12.36 9.37 1.18
CA LEU A 75 -12.49 8.45 0.05
C LEU A 75 -13.96 8.17 -0.25
N ARG A 76 -14.31 8.20 -1.52
CA ARG A 76 -15.59 7.71 -2.03
C ARG A 76 -15.50 6.21 -2.24
N VAL A 77 -16.40 5.46 -1.62
CA VAL A 77 -16.49 3.98 -1.72
C VAL A 77 -17.72 3.62 -2.54
N PRO A 78 -17.56 3.30 -3.82
CA PRO A 78 -18.67 3.11 -4.74
C PRO A 78 -19.41 1.79 -4.51
N GLY A 79 -20.75 1.86 -4.41
CA GLY A 79 -21.61 0.68 -4.33
C GLY A 79 -21.50 -0.10 -3.03
N SER A 80 -21.00 0.50 -1.95
CA SER A 80 -20.91 -0.12 -0.64
C SER A 80 -22.25 -0.11 0.08
N ARG A 81 -22.64 -1.26 0.62
CA ARG A 81 -23.81 -1.40 1.51
C ARG A 81 -23.46 -1.38 2.99
N ARG A 82 -22.17 -1.23 3.33
CA ARG A 82 -21.68 -1.19 4.72
C ARG A 82 -21.58 0.23 5.23
N THR A 83 -21.93 0.42 6.48
CA THR A 83 -21.76 1.68 7.18
C THR A 83 -20.27 1.95 7.42
N PRO A 84 -19.80 3.21 7.29
CA PRO A 84 -18.44 3.56 7.68
C PRO A 84 -18.20 3.18 9.15
N PRO A 85 -16.97 2.78 9.53
CA PRO A 85 -16.64 2.57 10.93
C PRO A 85 -16.93 3.86 11.69
N LYS A 86 -17.61 3.72 12.83
CA LYS A 86 -17.92 4.86 13.70
C LYS A 86 -16.59 5.49 14.11
N ALA A 87 -16.27 6.65 13.56
CA ALA A 87 -15.12 7.42 13.98
C ALA A 87 -15.27 7.67 15.48
N ALA A 88 -14.38 7.11 16.28
CA ALA A 88 -14.23 7.55 17.65
C ALA A 88 -13.71 8.99 17.54
N LEU A 89 -14.60 9.96 17.74
CA LEU A 89 -14.27 11.35 18.00
C LEU A 89 -13.55 11.40 19.36
N ALA A 90 -12.29 10.98 19.36
CA ALA A 90 -11.39 11.33 20.45
C ALA A 90 -10.84 12.72 20.14
N PRO A 91 -10.89 13.66 21.09
CA PRO A 91 -10.35 15.00 20.88
C PRO A 91 -8.85 14.88 20.60
N LEU A 92 -8.42 15.55 19.52
CA LEU A 92 -7.01 15.81 19.21
C LEU A 92 -6.44 16.66 20.34
N VAL A 93 -5.93 16.04 21.39
CA VAL A 93 -5.02 16.72 22.30
C VAL A 93 -3.66 16.65 21.65
N ALA A 94 -3.24 17.80 21.14
CA ALA A 94 -1.89 18.01 20.67
C ALA A 94 -0.91 17.73 21.81
N ASP A 95 -0.15 16.67 21.68
CA ASP A 95 1.11 16.52 22.41
C ASP A 95 2.23 16.41 21.37
N ALA A 96 2.70 17.58 20.97
CA ALA A 96 3.88 17.74 20.14
C ALA A 96 5.11 17.63 21.05
N GLY A 97 5.52 16.40 21.35
CA GLY A 97 6.86 16.14 21.87
C GLY A 97 7.91 16.31 20.76
N PRO A 98 9.18 16.61 21.11
CA PRO A 98 10.25 16.90 20.14
C PRO A 98 10.50 15.73 19.18
N PRO A 99 11.11 15.96 17.99
CA PRO A 99 11.33 14.96 16.98
C PRO A 99 12.39 13.95 17.43
N GLY A 100 11.98 13.06 18.33
CA GLY A 100 12.74 11.90 18.74
C GLY A 100 12.18 10.68 18.03
N SER A 101 13.07 9.92 17.42
CA SER A 101 12.88 8.64 16.76
C SER A 101 11.78 7.77 17.41
N ARG A 102 10.51 7.95 17.01
CA ARG A 102 9.49 6.96 17.31
C ARG A 102 9.73 5.76 16.42
N THR A 103 10.27 4.72 17.01
CA THR A 103 10.26 3.40 16.40
C THR A 103 8.80 2.99 16.22
N ILE A 104 8.25 3.19 15.01
CA ILE A 104 6.90 2.74 14.67
C ILE A 104 6.98 1.22 14.69
N SER A 105 6.32 0.58 15.65
CA SER A 105 6.28 -0.87 15.71
C SER A 105 5.34 -1.43 14.65
N LEU A 106 5.49 -2.70 14.29
CA LEU A 106 4.54 -3.40 13.40
C LEU A 106 3.09 -3.29 13.90
N ARG A 107 2.91 -3.25 15.22
CA ARG A 107 1.58 -3.10 15.84
C ARG A 107 0.91 -1.79 15.45
N ASP A 108 1.70 -0.73 15.25
CA ASP A 108 1.18 0.59 14.86
C ASP A 108 0.77 0.66 13.39
N THR A 109 1.36 -0.17 12.52
CA THR A 109 1.02 -0.25 11.09
C THR A 109 -0.09 -1.24 10.80
N GLY A 110 -0.35 -2.16 11.74
CA GLY A 110 -1.27 -3.28 11.57
C GLY A 110 -0.83 -4.32 10.53
N LEU A 111 0.41 -4.24 10.04
CA LEU A 111 0.98 -5.25 9.15
C LEU A 111 1.21 -6.56 9.93
N ARG A 112 0.98 -7.68 9.28
CA ARG A 112 1.27 -9.03 9.77
C ARG A 112 1.81 -9.83 8.61
N PHE A 113 3.12 -9.93 8.51
CA PHE A 113 3.75 -10.72 7.48
C PHE A 113 3.49 -12.21 7.70
N GLU A 114 3.37 -12.94 6.59
CA GLU A 114 3.27 -14.40 6.55
C GLU A 114 4.45 -14.98 5.78
N TRP A 115 4.75 -16.26 6.03
CA TRP A 115 5.81 -16.96 5.31
C TRP A 115 5.53 -16.94 3.80
N PRO A 116 6.42 -16.36 2.97
CA PRO A 116 6.24 -16.30 1.52
C PRO A 116 6.44 -17.66 0.84
N LEU A 117 7.09 -18.57 1.52
CA LEU A 117 7.38 -19.92 1.09
C LEU A 117 7.46 -20.83 2.34
N ARG A 118 6.82 -21.98 2.31
CA ARG A 118 6.94 -22.97 3.38
C ARG A 118 8.23 -23.75 3.20
N GLY A 119 9.08 -23.75 4.22
CA GLY A 119 10.36 -24.42 4.20
C GLY A 119 11.22 -24.09 5.41
N ARG A 120 12.34 -24.79 5.54
CA ARG A 120 13.33 -24.50 6.58
C ARG A 120 14.24 -23.38 6.09
N VAL A 121 14.54 -22.41 6.93
CA VAL A 121 15.59 -21.41 6.66
C VAL A 121 16.96 -22.12 6.65
N SER A 122 17.63 -22.11 5.50
CA SER A 122 18.99 -22.66 5.34
C SER A 122 20.07 -21.64 5.67
N SER A 123 19.73 -20.36 5.54
CA SER A 123 20.64 -19.26 5.80
C SER A 123 19.90 -18.10 6.45
N ALA A 124 20.34 -17.74 7.63
CA ALA A 124 19.74 -16.67 8.44
C ALA A 124 20.26 -15.28 8.02
N PHE A 125 19.53 -14.26 8.44
CA PHE A 125 19.90 -12.86 8.35
C PHE A 125 21.17 -12.57 9.16
N GLY A 126 22.01 -11.63 8.68
CA GLY A 126 23.15 -11.09 9.40
C GLY A 126 24.50 -11.46 8.82
N ALA A 127 25.56 -11.26 9.60
CA ALA A 127 26.94 -11.38 9.17
C ALA A 127 27.32 -12.81 8.75
N ARG A 128 27.91 -12.94 7.57
CA ARG A 128 28.51 -14.16 7.03
C ARG A 128 30.00 -13.87 6.74
N GLY A 129 30.83 -13.94 7.75
CA GLY A 129 32.25 -13.62 7.56
C GLY A 129 32.49 -12.18 7.13
N ARG A 130 32.75 -11.91 5.83
CA ARG A 130 32.96 -10.58 5.26
C ARG A 130 31.72 -9.94 4.65
N ASP A 131 30.65 -10.74 4.45
CA ASP A 131 29.46 -10.29 3.76
C ASP A 131 28.26 -10.28 4.71
N ASP A 132 27.42 -9.25 4.59
CA ASP A 132 26.16 -9.14 5.33
C ASP A 132 25.00 -9.73 4.51
N HIS A 133 24.37 -10.78 5.04
CA HIS A 133 23.18 -11.35 4.44
C HIS A 133 21.94 -10.52 4.81
N GLN A 134 21.36 -9.86 3.81
CA GLN A 134 20.27 -8.89 4.02
C GLN A 134 18.87 -9.51 4.13
N GLY A 135 18.78 -10.84 4.17
CA GLY A 135 17.53 -11.58 4.21
C GLY A 135 17.68 -12.96 4.82
N ILE A 136 16.79 -13.85 4.45
CA ILE A 136 16.85 -15.28 4.74
C ILE A 136 16.73 -16.07 3.44
N ASP A 137 17.37 -17.24 3.39
CA ASP A 137 17.25 -18.15 2.26
C ASP A 137 16.41 -19.38 2.66
N ILE A 138 15.43 -19.69 1.82
CA ILE A 138 14.50 -20.81 2.01
C ILE A 138 14.59 -21.72 0.78
N PRO A 139 15.32 -22.84 0.86
CA PRO A 139 15.41 -23.80 -0.22
C PRO A 139 14.06 -24.45 -0.52
N ALA A 140 13.78 -24.62 -1.81
CA ALA A 140 12.62 -25.34 -2.28
C ALA A 140 12.85 -25.88 -3.70
N GLN A 141 11.94 -26.73 -4.14
CA GLN A 141 11.98 -27.23 -5.50
C GLN A 141 11.81 -26.06 -6.49
N GLU A 142 12.58 -26.07 -7.58
CA GLU A 142 12.43 -25.09 -8.66
C GLU A 142 10.99 -25.09 -9.20
N GLY A 143 10.44 -23.90 -9.37
CA GLY A 143 9.05 -23.72 -9.79
C GLY A 143 8.03 -23.72 -8.63
N ALA A 144 8.42 -23.99 -7.39
CA ALA A 144 7.53 -23.86 -6.24
C ALA A 144 6.94 -22.45 -6.14
N PRO A 145 5.65 -22.30 -5.79
CA PRO A 145 5.01 -21.01 -5.73
C PRO A 145 5.55 -20.17 -4.56
N ILE A 146 5.85 -18.91 -4.84
CA ILE A 146 6.20 -17.87 -3.87
C ILE A 146 5.00 -16.96 -3.73
N VAL A 147 4.56 -16.72 -2.49
CA VAL A 147 3.41 -15.85 -2.21
C VAL A 147 3.82 -14.52 -1.60
N ALA A 148 3.01 -13.50 -1.79
CA ALA A 148 3.20 -12.20 -1.14
C ALA A 148 3.03 -12.35 0.38
N ALA A 149 4.06 -11.97 1.13
CA ALA A 149 4.07 -12.06 2.60
C ALA A 149 3.08 -11.09 3.26
N GLU A 150 2.73 -10.01 2.59
CA GLU A 150 1.69 -9.05 2.98
C GLU A 150 1.19 -8.34 1.73
N SER A 151 -0.02 -7.79 1.79
CA SER A 151 -0.61 -7.04 0.69
C SER A 151 0.17 -5.77 0.39
N GLY A 152 0.27 -5.42 -0.90
CA GLY A 152 1.00 -4.23 -1.28
C GLY A 152 1.08 -4.01 -2.79
N ARG A 153 1.83 -2.99 -3.17
CA ARG A 153 2.07 -2.65 -4.57
C ARG A 153 3.43 -3.14 -5.03
N VAL A 154 3.48 -3.80 -6.14
CA VAL A 154 4.72 -4.19 -6.82
C VAL A 154 5.42 -2.93 -7.34
N ILE A 155 6.56 -2.59 -6.76
CA ILE A 155 7.37 -1.44 -7.20
C ILE A 155 8.50 -1.84 -8.14
N HIS A 156 8.82 -3.14 -8.19
CA HIS A 156 9.77 -3.71 -9.14
C HIS A 156 9.40 -5.16 -9.46
N SER A 157 9.51 -5.53 -10.72
CA SER A 157 9.47 -6.91 -11.21
C SER A 157 10.40 -7.02 -12.42
N GLY A 158 11.43 -7.86 -12.34
CA GLY A 158 12.42 -8.02 -13.40
C GLY A 158 13.78 -8.51 -12.93
N ALA A 159 14.78 -8.53 -13.85
CA ALA A 159 16.11 -9.10 -13.63
C ALA A 159 17.24 -8.07 -13.50
N ARG A 160 16.94 -6.77 -13.31
CA ARG A 160 17.95 -5.70 -13.45
C ARG A 160 18.52 -5.18 -12.11
N LEU A 161 18.49 -5.97 -11.04
CA LEU A 161 18.99 -5.57 -9.72
C LEU A 161 20.19 -6.42 -9.29
N GLY A 162 21.25 -6.46 -10.12
CA GLY A 162 22.52 -7.10 -9.76
C GLY A 162 22.35 -8.58 -9.42
N ASP A 163 22.87 -8.99 -8.28
CA ASP A 163 22.95 -10.38 -7.82
C ASP A 163 21.60 -11.05 -7.52
N TYR A 164 20.52 -10.29 -7.39
CA TYR A 164 19.19 -10.81 -7.08
C TYR A 164 18.56 -11.66 -8.22
N GLY A 165 19.09 -11.58 -9.44
CA GLY A 165 18.47 -12.23 -10.61
C GLY A 165 17.06 -11.69 -10.85
N ASN A 166 16.11 -12.58 -11.18
CA ASN A 166 14.71 -12.20 -11.25
C ASN A 166 14.18 -11.91 -9.85
N VAL A 167 13.65 -10.71 -9.66
CA VAL A 167 13.21 -10.21 -8.34
C VAL A 167 11.88 -9.50 -8.43
N VAL A 168 11.05 -9.71 -7.43
CA VAL A 168 9.84 -8.93 -7.14
C VAL A 168 10.07 -8.14 -5.88
N ILE A 169 9.72 -6.84 -5.88
CA ILE A 169 9.73 -5.99 -4.68
C ILE A 169 8.33 -5.44 -4.49
N VAL A 170 7.77 -5.71 -3.31
CA VAL A 170 6.44 -5.23 -2.92
C VAL A 170 6.57 -4.16 -1.84
N LYS A 171 5.91 -3.03 -2.05
CA LYS A 171 5.81 -1.93 -1.08
C LYS A 171 4.52 -2.06 -0.27
N HIS A 172 4.67 -2.06 1.03
CA HIS A 172 3.58 -2.18 2.00
C HIS A 172 3.34 -0.87 2.75
N ALA A 173 2.32 -0.83 3.59
CA ALA A 173 2.08 0.29 4.49
C ALA A 173 3.25 0.50 5.48
N GLY A 174 3.34 1.67 6.09
CA GLY A 174 4.27 1.95 7.19
C GLY A 174 5.75 1.89 6.81
N ARG A 175 6.10 2.16 5.54
CA ARG A 175 7.49 2.24 5.05
C ARG A 175 8.20 0.88 4.93
N TYR A 176 7.43 -0.22 4.88
CA TYR A 176 7.96 -1.57 4.70
C TYR A 176 8.00 -1.98 3.23
N LEU A 177 9.03 -2.75 2.89
CA LEU A 177 9.20 -3.43 1.60
C LEU A 177 9.48 -4.91 1.86
N THR A 178 9.06 -5.77 0.94
CA THR A 178 9.55 -7.16 0.86
C THR A 178 10.21 -7.40 -0.48
N VAL A 179 11.27 -8.21 -0.46
CA VAL A 179 12.06 -8.59 -1.64
C VAL A 179 11.97 -10.10 -1.79
N TYR A 180 11.69 -10.55 -3.00
CA TYR A 180 11.60 -11.97 -3.38
C TYR A 180 12.53 -12.19 -4.57
N ALA A 181 13.68 -12.80 -4.33
CA ALA A 181 14.75 -12.89 -5.32
C ALA A 181 15.10 -14.32 -5.72
N HIS A 182 15.97 -14.43 -6.73
CA HIS A 182 16.39 -15.66 -7.42
C HIS A 182 15.25 -16.40 -8.10
N ASN A 183 14.16 -15.67 -8.41
CA ASN A 183 12.98 -16.25 -9.01
C ASN A 183 13.30 -16.89 -10.39
N ARG A 184 12.71 -18.04 -10.67
CA ARG A 184 12.67 -18.60 -12.01
C ARG A 184 11.84 -17.70 -12.94
N ARG A 185 10.68 -17.24 -12.42
CA ARG A 185 9.74 -16.40 -13.14
C ARG A 185 8.97 -15.52 -12.16
N ASN A 186 8.83 -14.25 -12.49
CA ASN A 186 7.88 -13.35 -11.86
C ASN A 186 6.52 -13.50 -12.54
N LEU A 187 5.43 -13.50 -11.77
CA LEU A 187 4.05 -13.67 -12.24
C LEU A 187 3.24 -12.39 -12.15
N VAL A 188 3.86 -11.33 -11.66
CA VAL A 188 3.27 -9.99 -11.48
C VAL A 188 4.16 -8.94 -12.10
N ASP A 189 3.57 -7.81 -12.50
CA ASP A 189 4.27 -6.70 -13.12
C ASP A 189 4.40 -5.50 -12.17
N ARG A 190 5.35 -4.61 -12.47
CA ARG A 190 5.48 -3.34 -11.75
C ARG A 190 4.20 -2.53 -11.89
N GLY A 191 3.65 -2.11 -10.77
CA GLY A 191 2.40 -1.36 -10.68
C GLY A 191 1.21 -2.20 -10.23
N ASP A 192 1.31 -3.54 -10.26
CA ASP A 192 0.27 -4.42 -9.77
C ASP A 192 0.08 -4.25 -8.27
N PHE A 193 -1.14 -4.46 -7.81
CA PHE A 193 -1.44 -4.63 -6.40
C PHE A 193 -1.64 -6.11 -6.12
N VAL A 194 -0.91 -6.62 -5.14
CA VAL A 194 -0.98 -8.02 -4.73
C VAL A 194 -1.60 -8.16 -3.35
N GLU A 195 -2.35 -9.22 -3.16
CA GLU A 195 -2.92 -9.59 -1.88
C GLU A 195 -1.96 -10.48 -1.10
N LYS A 196 -2.01 -10.41 0.23
CA LYS A 196 -1.30 -11.35 1.09
C LYS A 196 -1.69 -12.79 0.74
N GLY A 197 -0.70 -13.67 0.55
CA GLY A 197 -0.92 -15.06 0.13
C GLY A 197 -1.12 -15.25 -1.38
N GLU A 198 -1.18 -14.18 -2.17
CA GLU A 198 -1.24 -14.27 -3.64
C GLU A 198 0.09 -14.78 -4.21
N VAL A 199 0.02 -15.68 -5.19
CA VAL A 199 1.22 -16.21 -5.87
C VAL A 199 1.80 -15.14 -6.79
N ILE A 200 3.02 -14.67 -6.50
CA ILE A 200 3.67 -13.56 -7.20
C ILE A 200 4.90 -13.98 -8.02
N ALA A 201 5.49 -15.14 -7.71
CA ALA A 201 6.66 -15.65 -8.40
C ALA A 201 6.79 -17.16 -8.23
N GLN A 202 7.80 -17.74 -8.87
CA GLN A 202 8.20 -19.13 -8.74
C GLN A 202 9.67 -19.22 -8.32
N VAL A 203 9.98 -20.14 -7.40
CA VAL A 203 11.35 -20.43 -6.95
C VAL A 203 12.24 -20.77 -8.15
N GLY A 204 13.42 -20.24 -8.16
CA GLY A 204 14.46 -20.52 -9.15
C GLY A 204 15.86 -20.41 -8.54
N GLU A 205 16.83 -20.21 -9.43
CA GLU A 205 18.26 -20.05 -9.10
C GLU A 205 18.92 -18.97 -9.95
N THR A 206 18.14 -17.93 -10.32
CA THR A 206 18.67 -16.84 -11.15
C THR A 206 19.55 -15.88 -10.34
N GLY A 207 20.46 -15.19 -11.03
CA GLY A 207 21.41 -14.28 -10.38
C GLY A 207 22.54 -15.01 -9.67
N ASN A 208 22.95 -14.53 -8.49
CA ASN A 208 24.04 -15.13 -7.70
C ASN A 208 23.49 -16.17 -6.70
N ALA A 209 22.81 -17.19 -7.20
CA ALA A 209 22.28 -18.30 -6.40
C ALA A 209 23.13 -19.55 -6.54
N SER A 210 23.32 -20.32 -5.47
CA SER A 210 24.06 -21.58 -5.45
C SER A 210 23.18 -22.82 -5.67
N GLY A 211 21.90 -22.63 -5.88
CA GLY A 211 20.88 -23.67 -6.09
C GLY A 211 19.49 -23.10 -5.89
N PRO A 212 18.43 -23.88 -6.19
CA PRO A 212 17.07 -23.38 -6.10
C PRO A 212 16.64 -23.01 -4.67
N HIS A 213 16.35 -21.74 -4.45
CA HIS A 213 15.86 -21.20 -3.18
C HIS A 213 15.14 -19.87 -3.40
N LEU A 214 14.35 -19.45 -2.42
CA LEU A 214 13.88 -18.09 -2.27
C LEU A 214 14.85 -17.32 -1.36
N HIS A 215 15.43 -16.24 -1.84
CA HIS A 215 16.01 -15.20 -0.99
C HIS A 215 14.90 -14.19 -0.65
N PHE A 216 14.61 -14.04 0.64
CA PHE A 216 13.53 -13.19 1.14
C PHE A 216 14.03 -12.13 2.11
N GLU A 217 13.64 -10.88 1.87
CA GLU A 217 13.96 -9.77 2.75
C GLU A 217 12.71 -9.03 3.23
N ILE A 218 12.79 -8.51 4.44
CA ILE A 218 11.92 -7.45 4.93
C ILE A 218 12.79 -6.22 5.15
N ARG A 219 12.39 -5.10 4.55
CA ARG A 219 13.09 -3.81 4.68
C ARG A 219 12.16 -2.77 5.29
N ARG A 220 12.73 -1.94 6.15
CA ARG A 220 12.07 -0.74 6.68
C ARG A 220 12.94 0.45 6.36
N ASP A 221 12.37 1.46 5.68
CA ASP A 221 13.15 2.64 5.23
C ASP A 221 14.39 2.28 4.41
N ARG A 222 14.32 1.25 3.58
CA ARG A 222 15.41 0.67 2.79
C ARG A 222 16.46 -0.11 3.61
N LEU A 223 16.40 -0.10 4.93
CA LEU A 223 17.28 -0.88 5.79
C LEU A 223 16.74 -2.30 5.96
N ALA A 224 17.56 -3.28 5.67
CA ALA A 224 17.22 -4.68 5.86
C ALA A 224 16.97 -4.97 7.35
N GLN A 225 15.97 -5.78 7.62
CA GLN A 225 15.57 -6.24 8.95
C GLN A 225 15.63 -7.77 8.96
N ASP A 226 15.90 -8.37 10.10
CA ASP A 226 15.80 -9.84 10.24
C ASP A 226 14.34 -10.27 10.00
N PRO A 227 14.04 -11.01 8.90
CA PRO A 227 12.68 -11.43 8.61
C PRO A 227 12.06 -12.33 9.67
N GLN A 228 12.87 -13.09 10.42
CA GLN A 228 12.39 -14.01 11.44
C GLN A 228 11.76 -13.28 12.64
N LEU A 229 12.05 -12.00 12.84
CA LEU A 229 11.39 -11.16 13.85
C LEU A 229 9.98 -10.69 13.45
N TYR A 230 9.60 -10.88 12.19
CA TYR A 230 8.37 -10.37 11.60
C TYR A 230 7.42 -11.48 11.15
N LEU A 231 7.95 -12.67 10.91
CA LEU A 231 7.21 -13.86 10.48
C LEU A 231 6.67 -14.63 11.70
N PRO A 232 5.50 -15.30 11.57
CA PRO A 232 4.90 -16.08 12.66
C PRO A 232 5.66 -17.36 12.98
#